data_06ace887468226f4f98e454d77d9f6fd
#
_entry.id   06ace887468226f4f98e454d77d9f6fd
#
_cell.length_a   1.000
_cell.length_b   1.000
_cell.length_c   1.000
_cell.angle_alpha   90.00
_cell.angle_beta   90.00
_cell.angle_gamma   90.00
#
_symmetry.space_group_name_H-M   'P 1'
#
loop_
_entity.id
_entity.type
_entity.pdbx_description
1 polymer ?
#
loop_
_entity_poly.entity_id
_entity_poly.type
_entity_poly.pdbx_seq_one_letter_code
_entity_poly.pdbx_strand_id
1 'polypeptide(L)'
;MKIEKINENKKQFLDLLLLADESEIMIDKYLPSGDLFALYDDDLKSVCVVAPINSETCELKNIATYEKYQGKGYGRALIQFISDFYKNDYKTMLVGTGETPAILSFYESCGFEQSHRVKNFFTDNYDHPMFDGDIQLVDMIYLKKSL
;
A
#
# COMPACT_ATOMS: atom_id res chain seq x y z
N MET A 1 -3.88 7.37 -19.31
CA MET A 1 -3.67 6.64 -18.04
C MET A 1 -4.87 5.75 -17.78
N LYS A 2 -4.62 4.51 -17.40
CA LYS A 2 -5.65 3.51 -17.23
C LYS A 2 -5.39 2.69 -15.96
N ILE A 3 -6.42 2.46 -15.15
CA ILE A 3 -6.32 1.64 -13.94
C ILE A 3 -7.26 0.44 -14.09
N GLU A 4 -6.73 -0.76 -13.91
CA GLU A 4 -7.48 -2.01 -14.06
C GLU A 4 -7.46 -2.82 -12.77
N LYS A 5 -8.60 -3.38 -12.39
CA LYS A 5 -8.67 -4.40 -11.36
C LYS A 5 -8.27 -5.74 -11.96
N ILE A 6 -7.28 -6.39 -11.37
CA ILE A 6 -6.70 -7.64 -11.86
C ILE A 6 -7.32 -8.81 -11.09
N ASN A 7 -8.00 -9.71 -11.80
CA ASN A 7 -8.72 -10.83 -11.19
C ASN A 7 -7.96 -12.15 -11.23
N GLU A 8 -6.94 -12.27 -12.10
CA GLU A 8 -6.19 -13.51 -12.30
C GLU A 8 -4.69 -13.23 -12.33
N ASN A 9 -3.90 -14.24 -11.94
CA ASN A 9 -2.45 -14.20 -12.03
C ASN A 9 -1.84 -12.95 -11.40
N LYS A 10 -2.24 -12.66 -10.16
CA LYS A 10 -1.74 -11.49 -9.42
C LYS A 10 -0.24 -11.53 -9.19
N LYS A 11 0.35 -12.73 -9.12
CA LYS A 11 1.80 -12.91 -8.94
C LYS A 11 2.62 -12.43 -10.15
N GLN A 12 2.00 -12.12 -11.29
CA GLN A 12 2.70 -11.50 -12.41
C GLN A 12 3.29 -10.13 -12.04
N PHE A 13 2.77 -9.50 -10.98
CA PHE A 13 3.23 -8.20 -10.47
C PHE A 13 4.17 -8.33 -9.26
N LEU A 14 4.66 -9.54 -8.96
CA LEU A 14 5.44 -9.79 -7.74
C LEU A 14 6.68 -8.90 -7.63
N ASP A 15 7.39 -8.67 -8.73
CA ASP A 15 8.58 -7.82 -8.75
C ASP A 15 8.27 -6.40 -8.26
N LEU A 16 7.13 -5.87 -8.68
CA LEU A 16 6.68 -4.54 -8.27
C LEU A 16 6.18 -4.53 -6.82
N LEU A 17 5.42 -5.55 -6.42
CA LEU A 17 4.94 -5.68 -5.04
C LEU A 17 6.08 -5.77 -4.03
N LEU A 18 7.19 -6.42 -4.40
CA LEU A 18 8.36 -6.56 -3.54
C LEU A 18 9.09 -5.23 -3.28
N LEU A 19 8.84 -4.20 -4.07
CA LEU A 19 9.39 -2.86 -3.80
C LEU A 19 8.78 -2.23 -2.55
N ALA A 20 7.51 -2.54 -2.25
CA ALA A 20 6.80 -2.02 -1.09
C ALA A 20 6.87 -2.95 0.12
N ASP A 21 6.96 -4.26 -0.13
CA ASP A 21 7.05 -5.29 0.91
C ASP A 21 8.02 -6.34 0.43
N GLU A 22 9.24 -6.33 0.94
CA GLU A 22 10.31 -7.21 0.43
C GLU A 22 10.16 -8.69 0.81
N SER A 23 9.10 -9.07 1.53
CA SER A 23 8.84 -10.45 1.92
C SER A 23 7.68 -11.04 1.12
N GLU A 24 7.97 -12.02 0.25
CA GLU A 24 6.94 -12.74 -0.48
C GLU A 24 5.99 -13.49 0.46
N ILE A 25 6.51 -14.00 1.58
CA ILE A 25 5.70 -14.67 2.61
C ILE A 25 4.65 -13.71 3.17
N MET A 26 5.03 -12.47 3.43
CA MET A 26 4.09 -11.45 3.90
C MET A 26 3.07 -11.09 2.82
N ILE A 27 3.52 -10.94 1.57
CA ILE A 27 2.63 -10.67 0.43
C ILE A 27 1.60 -11.77 0.26
N ASP A 28 1.99 -13.03 0.42
CA ASP A 28 1.10 -14.19 0.29
C ASP A 28 -0.04 -14.20 1.33
N LYS A 29 0.11 -13.46 2.43
CA LYS A 29 -0.95 -13.37 3.45
C LYS A 29 -2.14 -12.55 3.00
N TYR A 30 -1.97 -11.60 2.07
CA TYR A 30 -3.07 -10.71 1.66
C TYR A 30 -3.37 -10.73 0.17
N LEU A 31 -2.45 -11.20 -0.68
CA LEU A 31 -2.63 -11.12 -2.13
C LEU A 31 -3.77 -11.99 -2.65
N PRO A 32 -3.94 -13.25 -2.21
CA PRO A 32 -5.01 -14.09 -2.75
C PRO A 32 -6.42 -13.54 -2.49
N SER A 33 -6.66 -12.99 -1.29
CA SER A 33 -7.98 -12.47 -0.91
C SER A 33 -8.14 -10.97 -1.19
N GLY A 34 -7.06 -10.27 -1.49
CA GLY A 34 -7.08 -8.84 -1.78
C GLY A 34 -7.46 -8.53 -3.21
N ASP A 35 -7.88 -7.30 -3.44
CA ASP A 35 -8.09 -6.76 -4.79
C ASP A 35 -6.81 -6.05 -5.23
N LEU A 36 -6.29 -6.43 -6.40
CA LEU A 36 -5.12 -5.79 -7.00
C LEU A 36 -5.56 -4.86 -8.12
N PHE A 37 -5.03 -3.64 -8.10
CA PHE A 37 -5.24 -2.64 -9.15
C PHE A 37 -3.91 -2.28 -9.77
N ALA A 38 -3.86 -2.27 -11.11
CA ALA A 38 -2.66 -1.92 -11.86
C ALA A 38 -2.89 -0.65 -12.67
N LEU A 39 -1.95 0.28 -12.58
CA LEU A 39 -2.00 1.55 -13.28
C LEU A 39 -1.02 1.53 -14.45
N TYR A 40 -1.54 1.80 -15.63
CA TYR A 40 -0.79 1.89 -16.89
C TYR A 40 -0.83 3.31 -17.42
N ASP A 41 0.32 3.79 -17.85
CA ASP A 41 0.48 5.05 -18.59
C ASP A 41 1.47 4.73 -19.70
N ASP A 42 0.95 4.25 -20.83
CA ASP A 42 1.62 3.53 -21.93
C ASP A 42 2.04 2.12 -21.49
N ASP A 43 2.83 1.99 -20.43
CA ASP A 43 3.21 0.71 -19.83
C ASP A 43 2.87 0.72 -18.33
N LEU A 44 3.13 -0.40 -17.65
CA LEU A 44 2.85 -0.54 -16.22
C LEU A 44 3.72 0.40 -15.40
N LYS A 45 3.09 1.19 -14.54
CA LYS A 45 3.77 2.17 -13.69
C LYS A 45 3.67 1.82 -12.21
N SER A 46 2.50 1.37 -11.77
CA SER A 46 2.21 1.25 -10.34
C SER A 46 1.13 0.21 -10.10
N VAL A 47 1.15 -0.40 -8.91
CA VAL A 47 0.10 -1.32 -8.45
C VAL A 47 -0.26 -1.03 -7.00
N CYS A 48 -1.45 -1.46 -6.59
CA CYS A 48 -1.81 -1.51 -5.18
C CYS A 48 -2.70 -2.72 -4.89
N VAL A 49 -2.74 -3.13 -3.62
CA VAL A 49 -3.59 -4.21 -3.13
C VAL A 49 -4.40 -3.71 -1.96
N VAL A 50 -5.71 -3.93 -2.01
CA VAL A 50 -6.65 -3.57 -0.94
C VAL A 50 -7.33 -4.85 -0.46
N ALA A 51 -7.41 -5.03 0.86
CA ALA A 51 -8.06 -6.18 1.47
C ALA A 51 -9.12 -5.73 2.48
N PRO A 52 -10.22 -6.50 2.63
CA PRO A 52 -11.22 -6.17 3.64
C PRO A 52 -10.70 -6.50 5.04
N ILE A 53 -11.04 -5.66 6.02
CA ILE A 53 -10.76 -5.91 7.43
C ILE A 53 -12.05 -6.34 8.14
N ASN A 54 -13.12 -5.58 7.93
CA ASN A 54 -14.46 -5.90 8.42
C ASN A 54 -15.49 -5.25 7.49
N SER A 55 -16.77 -5.24 7.88
CA SER A 55 -17.84 -4.70 7.02
C SER A 55 -17.73 -3.20 6.75
N GLU A 56 -16.97 -2.45 7.56
CA GLU A 56 -16.87 -1.00 7.44
C GLU A 56 -15.47 -0.51 7.07
N THR A 57 -14.46 -1.39 7.12
CA THR A 57 -13.05 -1.00 6.98
C THR A 57 -12.34 -1.88 5.98
N CYS A 58 -11.62 -1.26 5.04
CA CYS A 58 -10.64 -1.92 4.18
C CYS A 58 -9.24 -1.42 4.49
N GLU A 59 -8.23 -2.13 4.01
CA GLU A 59 -6.85 -1.76 4.23
C GLU A 59 -6.07 -1.78 2.92
N LEU A 60 -5.35 -0.69 2.66
CA LEU A 60 -4.36 -0.62 1.60
C LEU A 60 -3.11 -1.39 2.06
N LYS A 61 -2.94 -2.62 1.55
CA LYS A 61 -1.91 -3.55 1.98
C LYS A 61 -0.56 -3.34 1.31
N ASN A 62 -0.59 -2.85 0.08
CA ASN A 62 0.61 -2.65 -0.73
C ASN A 62 0.33 -1.58 -1.76
N ILE A 63 1.25 -0.66 -1.92
CA ILE A 63 1.24 0.29 -3.03
C ILE A 63 2.68 0.49 -3.47
N ALA A 64 2.95 0.27 -4.74
CA ALA A 64 4.30 0.30 -5.27
C ALA A 64 4.33 0.93 -6.66
N THR A 65 5.32 1.78 -6.88
CA THR A 65 5.61 2.40 -8.17
C THR A 65 7.06 2.06 -8.54
N TYR A 66 7.30 1.70 -9.80
CA TYR A 66 8.68 1.50 -10.25
C TYR A 66 9.51 2.73 -9.94
N GLU A 67 10.73 2.52 -9.46
CA GLU A 67 11.60 3.59 -8.94
C GLU A 67 11.75 4.75 -9.93
N LYS A 68 11.97 4.44 -11.21
CA LYS A 68 12.14 5.47 -12.24
C LYS A 68 10.88 6.30 -12.52
N TYR A 69 9.72 5.86 -12.03
CA TYR A 69 8.45 6.56 -12.24
C TYR A 69 7.90 7.19 -10.96
N GLN A 70 8.61 7.08 -9.85
CA GLN A 70 8.22 7.72 -8.60
C GLN A 70 8.27 9.25 -8.70
N GLY A 71 7.46 9.92 -7.88
CA GLY A 71 7.42 11.39 -7.88
C GLY A 71 6.62 11.99 -9.03
N LYS A 72 5.86 11.19 -9.77
CA LYS A 72 5.05 11.64 -10.92
C LYS A 72 3.54 11.59 -10.66
N GLY A 73 3.12 11.25 -9.45
CA GLY A 73 1.72 11.25 -9.06
C GLY A 73 0.98 9.92 -9.28
N TYR A 74 1.65 8.85 -9.67
CA TYR A 74 0.97 7.56 -9.92
C TYR A 74 0.40 6.95 -8.64
N GLY A 75 1.15 6.96 -7.54
CA GLY A 75 0.65 6.47 -6.26
C GLY A 75 -0.56 7.24 -5.76
N ARG A 76 -0.52 8.56 -5.88
CA ARG A 76 -1.65 9.43 -5.54
C ARG A 76 -2.88 9.11 -6.40
N ALA A 77 -2.68 8.89 -7.70
CA ALA A 77 -3.77 8.55 -8.62
C ALA A 77 -4.42 7.21 -8.24
N LEU A 78 -3.62 6.22 -7.86
CA LEU A 78 -4.14 4.94 -7.37
C LEU A 78 -4.95 5.11 -6.09
N ILE A 79 -4.46 5.87 -5.12
CA ILE A 79 -5.18 6.11 -3.85
C ILE A 79 -6.50 6.82 -4.12
N GLN A 80 -6.52 7.80 -5.00
CA GLN A 80 -7.77 8.48 -5.37
C GLN A 80 -8.74 7.51 -6.03
N PHE A 81 -8.26 6.66 -6.93
CA PHE A 81 -9.10 5.68 -7.61
C PHE A 81 -9.72 4.68 -6.63
N ILE A 82 -8.92 4.08 -5.74
CA ILE A 82 -9.44 3.09 -4.78
C ILE A 82 -10.35 3.75 -3.74
N SER A 83 -10.09 4.99 -3.35
CA SER A 83 -10.98 5.73 -2.46
C SER A 83 -12.37 5.89 -3.08
N ASP A 84 -12.44 6.25 -4.34
CA ASP A 84 -13.71 6.38 -5.07
C ASP A 84 -14.36 5.01 -5.32
N PHE A 85 -13.55 3.99 -5.60
CA PHE A 85 -14.03 2.64 -5.88
C PHE A 85 -14.74 2.03 -4.65
N TYR A 86 -14.20 2.26 -3.45
CA TYR A 86 -14.69 1.63 -2.21
C TYR A 86 -15.61 2.49 -1.36
N LYS A 87 -15.85 3.75 -1.73
CA LYS A 87 -16.60 4.69 -0.87
C LYS A 87 -18.01 4.27 -0.52
N ASN A 88 -18.64 3.44 -1.35
CA ASN A 88 -19.99 2.92 -1.08
C ASN A 88 -19.99 1.60 -0.31
N ASP A 89 -18.83 0.95 -0.20
CA ASP A 89 -18.69 -0.36 0.45
C ASP A 89 -18.08 -0.25 1.84
N TYR A 90 -17.22 0.74 2.07
CA TYR A 90 -16.50 0.92 3.34
C TYR A 90 -16.54 2.38 3.77
N LYS A 91 -16.48 2.60 5.08
CA LYS A 91 -16.43 3.94 5.69
C LYS A 91 -15.01 4.42 5.87
N THR A 92 -14.07 3.50 6.07
CA THR A 92 -12.68 3.82 6.42
C THR A 92 -11.70 2.95 5.65
N MET A 93 -10.62 3.56 5.19
CA MET A 93 -9.47 2.85 4.64
C MET A 93 -8.29 3.04 5.58
N LEU A 94 -7.66 1.93 5.97
CA LEU A 94 -6.41 1.93 6.74
C LEU A 94 -5.21 1.74 5.82
N VAL A 95 -4.05 2.22 6.26
CA VAL A 95 -2.75 1.86 5.69
C VAL A 95 -1.73 1.78 6.82
N GLY A 96 -0.94 0.70 6.82
CA GLY A 96 0.18 0.54 7.75
C GLY A 96 1.49 0.79 7.01
N THR A 97 2.37 1.56 7.61
CA THR A 97 3.65 1.93 6.97
C THR A 97 4.76 2.11 7.99
N GLY A 98 6.01 2.14 7.49
CA GLY A 98 7.16 2.50 8.30
C GLY A 98 7.11 3.96 8.72
N GLU A 99 7.78 4.25 9.83
CA GLU A 99 7.79 5.60 10.40
C GLU A 99 8.94 6.41 9.80
N THR A 100 8.68 7.04 8.65
CA THR A 100 9.62 8.01 8.06
C THR A 100 8.85 9.27 7.67
N PRO A 101 9.49 10.47 7.78
CA PRO A 101 8.80 11.72 7.46
C PRO A 101 8.25 11.76 6.03
N ALA A 102 9.00 11.24 5.06
CA ALA A 102 8.59 11.26 3.65
C ALA A 102 7.36 10.41 3.40
N ILE A 103 7.32 9.19 3.95
CA ILE A 103 6.19 8.27 3.77
C ILE A 103 4.95 8.82 4.46
N LEU A 104 5.08 9.26 5.70
CA LEU A 104 3.95 9.84 6.46
C LEU A 104 3.38 11.06 5.74
N SER A 105 4.25 11.94 5.28
CA SER A 105 3.84 13.14 4.52
C SER A 105 3.09 12.78 3.24
N PHE A 106 3.53 11.73 2.53
CA PHE A 106 2.84 11.26 1.32
C PHE A 106 1.41 10.84 1.63
N TYR A 107 1.21 9.98 2.63
CA TYR A 107 -0.13 9.52 2.97
C TYR A 107 -1.01 10.63 3.51
N GLU A 108 -0.45 11.52 4.33
CA GLU A 108 -1.20 12.67 4.84
C GLU A 108 -1.65 13.58 3.69
N SER A 109 -0.81 13.77 2.67
CA SER A 109 -1.17 14.53 1.48
C SER A 109 -2.27 13.87 0.63
N CYS A 110 -2.47 12.56 0.79
CA CYS A 110 -3.54 11.81 0.12
C CYS A 110 -4.83 11.74 0.95
N GLY A 111 -4.89 12.43 2.09
CA GLY A 111 -6.08 12.50 2.92
C GLY A 111 -6.10 11.53 4.11
N PHE A 112 -5.01 10.84 4.37
CA PHE A 112 -4.88 9.99 5.56
C PHE A 112 -4.46 10.82 6.77
N GLU A 113 -4.84 10.35 7.97
CA GLU A 113 -4.36 10.91 9.24
C GLU A 113 -3.83 9.77 10.11
N GLN A 114 -2.86 10.07 10.97
CA GLN A 114 -2.30 9.05 11.86
C GLN A 114 -3.36 8.54 12.83
N SER A 115 -3.40 7.22 13.01
CA SER A 115 -4.36 6.53 13.87
C SER A 115 -3.69 5.91 15.08
N HIS A 116 -2.84 4.90 14.88
CA HIS A 116 -2.18 4.18 15.97
C HIS A 116 -0.89 3.56 15.47
N ARG A 117 -0.11 2.98 16.41
CA ARG A 117 1.14 2.30 16.06
C ARG A 117 1.17 0.88 16.59
N VAL A 118 1.85 -0.01 15.87
CA VAL A 118 2.20 -1.34 16.33
C VAL A 118 3.69 -1.34 16.63
N LYS A 119 4.03 -1.40 17.93
CA LYS A 119 5.42 -1.34 18.37
C LYS A 119 6.19 -2.56 17.87
N ASN A 120 7.43 -2.33 17.42
CA ASN A 120 8.36 -3.36 16.99
C ASN A 120 7.85 -4.26 15.87
N PHE A 121 6.88 -3.78 15.06
CA PHE A 121 6.30 -4.59 13.98
C PHE A 121 7.37 -5.11 13.03
N PHE A 122 8.27 -4.24 12.58
CA PHE A 122 9.30 -4.62 11.60
C PHE A 122 10.39 -5.49 12.21
N THR A 123 10.75 -5.25 13.47
CA THR A 123 11.75 -6.06 14.16
C THR A 123 11.21 -7.43 14.56
N ASP A 124 9.90 -7.54 14.82
CA ASP A 124 9.27 -8.80 15.23
C ASP A 124 8.86 -9.69 14.04
N ASN A 125 8.57 -9.10 12.86
CA ASN A 125 7.99 -9.83 11.73
C ASN A 125 8.96 -10.09 10.58
N TYR A 126 10.16 -9.52 10.60
CA TYR A 126 11.19 -9.73 9.58
C TYR A 126 12.45 -10.26 10.24
N ASP A 127 13.18 -11.14 9.55
CA ASP A 127 14.36 -11.83 10.09
C ASP A 127 15.66 -11.02 10.01
N HIS A 128 15.56 -9.80 9.48
CA HIS A 128 16.69 -8.87 9.33
C HIS A 128 16.21 -7.44 9.52
N PRO A 129 17.13 -6.49 9.82
CA PRO A 129 16.75 -5.08 9.93
C PRO A 129 16.21 -4.53 8.60
N MET A 130 15.09 -3.80 8.68
CA MET A 130 14.47 -3.18 7.54
C MET A 130 14.77 -1.68 7.55
N PHE A 131 15.07 -1.12 6.38
CA PHE A 131 15.41 0.28 6.23
C PHE A 131 14.60 0.95 5.12
N ASP A 132 14.29 2.23 5.31
CA ASP A 132 13.87 3.14 4.24
C ASP A 132 14.95 4.21 4.15
N GLY A 133 15.79 4.13 3.12
CA GLY A 133 17.01 4.93 3.05
C GLY A 133 17.91 4.63 4.25
N ASP A 134 18.25 5.67 5.03
CA ASP A 134 19.09 5.55 6.22
C ASP A 134 18.30 5.33 7.51
N ILE A 135 16.98 5.29 7.43
CA ILE A 135 16.11 5.16 8.62
C ILE A 135 15.73 3.72 8.82
N GLN A 136 16.08 3.14 9.99
CA GLN A 136 15.64 1.81 10.35
C GLN A 136 14.15 1.82 10.70
N LEU A 137 13.41 0.89 10.11
CA LEU A 137 12.00 0.69 10.41
C LEU A 137 11.87 -0.21 11.62
N VAL A 138 11.16 0.25 12.64
CA VAL A 138 10.92 -0.47 13.90
C VAL A 138 9.42 -0.65 14.10
N ASP A 139 8.71 0.45 14.38
CA ASP A 139 7.27 0.46 14.57
C ASP A 139 6.54 0.61 13.24
N MET A 140 5.34 0.03 13.15
CA MET A 140 4.43 0.33 12.06
C MET A 140 3.46 1.42 12.50
N ILE A 141 3.31 2.45 11.68
CA ILE A 141 2.32 3.51 11.90
C ILE A 141 1.11 3.20 11.03
N TYR A 142 -0.06 3.14 11.66
CA TYR A 142 -1.32 3.05 10.94
C TYR A 142 -1.93 4.42 10.75
N LEU A 143 -2.35 4.69 9.52
CA LEU A 143 -3.09 5.90 9.16
C LEU A 143 -4.46 5.47 8.64
N LYS A 144 -5.43 6.36 8.73
CA LYS A 144 -6.80 6.12 8.28
C LYS A 144 -7.29 7.26 7.42
N LYS A 145 -8.18 6.92 6.49
CA LYS A 145 -8.84 7.87 5.60
C LYS A 145 -10.33 7.59 5.61
N SER A 146 -11.14 8.62 5.81
CA SER A 146 -12.61 8.51 5.66
C SER A 146 -12.97 8.46 4.18
N LEU A 147 -13.82 7.52 3.81
CA LEU A 147 -14.24 7.31 2.43
C LEU A 147 -15.61 7.93 2.13
#